data_288852ac14fbda2b083d710579f5d77d
#
_entry.id   288852ac14fbda2b083d710579f5d77d
#
_cell.length_a   1.000
_cell.length_b   1.000
_cell.length_c   1.000
_cell.angle_alpha   90.00
_cell.angle_beta   90.00
_cell.angle_gamma   90.00
#
_symmetry.space_group_name_H-M   'P 1'
#
loop_
_entity.id
_entity.type
_entity.pdbx_description
1 polymer ?
#
loop_
_entity_poly.entity_id
_entity_poly.type
_entity_poly.pdbx_seq_one_letter_code
_entity_poly.pdbx_strand_id
1 'polypeptide(L)'
;MSRLPLVSTETADAEQAGLLTEVQRQLGRVPNLYSAMANSPATLRGYLNMRDALTRGKLSARIREQLALLVASENGCDYCIAAHSMRAGRMGFTEEAIAATRAAHADDPHADAVLQVTREVLRSRGRVDDRVIDSARERGVSDAELSEVVGHIALNVLSNYFNHVAQPELDFPPAEPTEGNTMNAKWRKATKVALVDGYSLLDRDGRPVRAIDDVEVSIEGGFLHIKIAESTEVQVVSAPAVALVTYRPEA
;
A
#
# COMPACT_ATOMS: atom_id res chain seq x y z
N MET A 1 0.04 -16.81 -13.72
CA MET A 1 -0.30 -17.99 -12.89
C MET A 1 -0.01 -17.70 -11.43
N SER A 2 -0.92 -18.00 -10.53
CA SER A 2 -0.72 -17.89 -9.09
C SER A 2 0.50 -18.73 -8.64
N ARG A 3 1.30 -18.19 -7.71
CA ARG A 3 2.44 -18.95 -7.14
C ARG A 3 1.97 -20.02 -6.13
N LEU A 4 0.88 -19.76 -5.42
CA LEU A 4 0.23 -20.75 -4.57
C LEU A 4 -1.01 -21.30 -5.27
N PRO A 5 -1.30 -22.61 -5.13
CA PRO A 5 -2.51 -23.19 -5.68
C PRO A 5 -3.76 -22.48 -5.17
N LEU A 6 -4.76 -22.34 -6.01
CA LEU A 6 -6.09 -21.90 -5.59
C LEU A 6 -6.88 -23.14 -5.15
N VAL A 7 -7.16 -23.25 -3.86
CA VAL A 7 -7.99 -24.32 -3.30
C VAL A 7 -9.43 -24.07 -3.73
N SER A 8 -10.01 -25.03 -4.44
CA SER A 8 -11.42 -25.02 -4.83
C SER A 8 -12.24 -25.94 -3.92
N THR A 9 -13.57 -25.83 -3.99
CA THR A 9 -14.48 -26.76 -3.27
C THR A 9 -14.29 -28.22 -3.67
N GLU A 10 -13.73 -28.49 -4.86
CA GLU A 10 -13.50 -29.85 -5.38
C GLU A 10 -12.16 -30.41 -4.86
N THR A 11 -11.18 -29.56 -4.56
CA THR A 11 -9.85 -29.97 -4.13
C THR A 11 -9.64 -29.80 -2.62
N ALA A 12 -10.57 -29.13 -1.94
CA ALA A 12 -10.50 -28.81 -0.52
C ALA A 12 -10.67 -30.05 0.37
N ASP A 13 -9.87 -30.15 1.42
CA ASP A 13 -10.21 -31.02 2.55
C ASP A 13 -11.40 -30.47 3.35
N ALA A 14 -11.86 -31.21 4.37
CA ALA A 14 -13.05 -30.84 5.13
C ALA A 14 -12.90 -29.50 5.89
N GLU A 15 -11.69 -29.19 6.39
CA GLU A 15 -11.44 -27.94 7.11
C GLU A 15 -11.38 -26.75 6.14
N GLN A 16 -10.67 -26.91 5.03
CA GLN A 16 -10.60 -25.93 3.95
C GLN A 16 -11.99 -25.62 3.38
N ALA A 17 -12.78 -26.66 3.07
CA ALA A 17 -14.12 -26.53 2.53
C ALA A 17 -15.05 -25.78 3.49
N GLY A 18 -14.97 -26.03 4.80
CA GLY A 18 -15.73 -25.30 5.82
C GLY A 18 -15.42 -23.81 5.81
N LEU A 19 -14.14 -23.43 5.76
CA LEU A 19 -13.71 -22.03 5.73
C LEU A 19 -14.11 -21.34 4.41
N LEU A 20 -13.93 -21.99 3.26
CA LEU A 20 -14.31 -21.43 1.98
C LEU A 20 -15.84 -21.25 1.87
N THR A 21 -16.63 -22.18 2.46
CA THR A 21 -18.09 -22.03 2.56
C THR A 21 -18.48 -20.82 3.39
N GLU A 22 -17.76 -20.55 4.50
CA GLU A 22 -17.97 -19.36 5.31
C GLU A 22 -17.69 -18.09 4.51
N VAL A 23 -16.57 -18.03 3.77
CA VAL A 23 -16.25 -16.92 2.86
C VAL A 23 -17.34 -16.73 1.81
N GLN A 24 -17.79 -17.81 1.16
CA GLN A 24 -18.85 -17.78 0.17
C GLN A 24 -20.15 -17.18 0.74
N ARG A 25 -20.51 -17.59 1.96
CA ARG A 25 -21.72 -17.08 2.64
C ARG A 25 -21.63 -15.60 2.94
N GLN A 26 -20.45 -15.11 3.33
CA GLN A 26 -20.24 -13.71 3.72
C GLN A 26 -20.10 -12.76 2.53
N LEU A 27 -19.42 -13.21 1.46
CA LEU A 27 -19.04 -12.38 0.31
C LEU A 27 -19.84 -12.65 -0.96
N GLY A 28 -20.68 -13.70 -0.97
CA GLY A 28 -21.42 -14.16 -2.16
C GLY A 28 -20.55 -14.93 -3.17
N ARG A 29 -19.24 -14.94 -2.98
CA ARG A 29 -18.24 -15.68 -3.78
C ARG A 29 -16.99 -15.94 -2.95
N VAL A 30 -16.08 -16.76 -3.45
CA VAL A 30 -14.75 -16.94 -2.87
C VAL A 30 -13.73 -16.24 -3.76
N PRO A 31 -13.23 -15.05 -3.37
CA PRO A 31 -12.13 -14.40 -4.10
C PRO A 31 -10.85 -15.23 -4.06
N ASN A 32 -10.02 -15.08 -5.10
CA ASN A 32 -8.78 -15.84 -5.27
C ASN A 32 -7.80 -15.71 -4.08
N LEU A 33 -7.78 -14.54 -3.40
CA LEU A 33 -7.04 -14.36 -2.15
C LEU A 33 -7.39 -15.45 -1.11
N TYR A 34 -8.68 -15.71 -0.88
CA TYR A 34 -9.12 -16.68 0.13
C TYR A 34 -8.87 -18.12 -0.33
N SER A 35 -9.07 -18.40 -1.62
CA SER A 35 -8.71 -19.68 -2.22
C SER A 35 -7.22 -19.99 -2.07
N ALA A 36 -6.35 -19.01 -2.30
CA ALA A 36 -4.92 -19.14 -2.07
C ALA A 36 -4.59 -19.27 -0.58
N MET A 37 -5.24 -18.46 0.29
CA MET A 37 -4.99 -18.48 1.74
C MET A 37 -5.45 -19.80 2.39
N ALA A 38 -6.42 -20.50 1.80
CA ALA A 38 -6.91 -21.79 2.26
C ALA A 38 -5.87 -22.91 2.18
N ASN A 39 -4.74 -22.74 1.48
CA ASN A 39 -3.60 -23.66 1.61
C ASN A 39 -3.13 -23.84 3.06
N SER A 40 -3.40 -22.84 3.93
CA SER A 40 -3.23 -22.93 5.38
C SER A 40 -4.54 -22.60 6.07
N PRO A 41 -5.34 -23.57 6.51
CA PRO A 41 -6.56 -23.33 7.28
C PRO A 41 -6.32 -22.43 8.51
N ALA A 42 -5.17 -22.58 9.18
CA ALA A 42 -4.80 -21.74 10.32
C ALA A 42 -4.66 -20.27 9.93
N THR A 43 -4.01 -19.98 8.79
CA THR A 43 -3.85 -18.60 8.28
C THR A 43 -5.20 -18.00 7.90
N LEU A 44 -6.01 -18.73 7.16
CA LEU A 44 -7.33 -18.26 6.73
C LEU A 44 -8.26 -18.02 7.94
N ARG A 45 -8.29 -18.96 8.88
CA ARG A 45 -9.08 -18.82 10.11
C ARG A 45 -8.63 -17.61 10.93
N GLY A 46 -7.32 -17.43 11.13
CA GLY A 46 -6.77 -16.27 11.83
C GLY A 46 -7.17 -14.94 11.18
N TYR A 47 -7.07 -14.87 9.86
CA TYR A 47 -7.48 -13.70 9.08
C TYR A 47 -8.98 -13.42 9.23
N LEU A 48 -9.84 -14.43 9.06
CA LEU A 48 -11.29 -14.30 9.17
C LEU A 48 -11.70 -13.87 10.57
N ASN A 49 -11.15 -14.48 11.62
CA ASN A 49 -11.45 -14.14 13.00
C ASN A 49 -11.05 -12.69 13.35
N MET A 50 -9.87 -12.25 12.91
CA MET A 50 -9.42 -10.87 13.14
C MET A 50 -10.32 -9.87 12.39
N ARG A 51 -10.63 -10.15 11.11
CA ARG A 51 -11.56 -9.33 10.32
C ARG A 51 -12.92 -9.21 11.01
N ASP A 52 -13.51 -10.34 11.42
CA ASP A 52 -14.84 -10.37 12.03
C ASP A 52 -14.86 -9.68 13.41
N ALA A 53 -13.77 -9.75 14.17
CA ALA A 53 -13.64 -9.00 15.42
C ALA A 53 -13.62 -7.50 15.17
N LEU A 54 -12.78 -7.03 14.23
CA LEU A 54 -12.62 -5.61 13.92
C LEU A 54 -13.86 -4.99 13.26
N THR A 55 -14.72 -5.79 12.58
CA THR A 55 -15.99 -5.25 12.05
C THR A 55 -16.97 -4.81 13.13
N ARG A 56 -16.80 -5.26 14.36
CA ARG A 56 -17.63 -4.89 15.52
C ARG A 56 -17.03 -3.75 16.35
N GLY A 57 -15.95 -3.16 15.87
CA GLY A 57 -15.25 -2.05 16.51
C GLY A 57 -15.96 -0.69 16.35
N LYS A 58 -15.24 0.37 16.69
CA LYS A 58 -15.71 1.76 16.68
C LYS A 58 -15.63 2.42 15.32
N LEU A 59 -14.61 2.06 14.52
CA LEU A 59 -14.45 2.61 13.18
C LEU A 59 -15.64 2.22 12.29
N SER A 60 -16.26 3.21 11.65
CA SER A 60 -17.38 2.99 10.75
C SER A 60 -16.96 2.11 9.56
N ALA A 61 -17.92 1.42 8.94
CA ALA A 61 -17.65 0.62 7.75
C ALA A 61 -16.97 1.44 6.63
N ARG A 62 -17.36 2.71 6.52
CA ARG A 62 -16.82 3.65 5.53
C ARG A 62 -15.34 3.96 5.80
N ILE A 63 -14.99 4.28 7.04
CA ILE A 63 -13.60 4.56 7.46
C ILE A 63 -12.76 3.30 7.34
N ARG A 64 -13.27 2.13 7.71
CA ARG A 64 -12.55 0.85 7.55
C ARG A 64 -12.19 0.56 6.09
N GLU A 65 -13.10 0.89 5.15
CA GLU A 65 -12.82 0.71 3.71
C GLU A 65 -11.78 1.71 3.22
N GLN A 66 -11.86 2.97 3.65
CA GLN A 66 -10.86 3.99 3.35
C GLN A 66 -9.47 3.60 3.86
N LEU A 67 -9.40 3.13 5.11
CA LEU A 67 -8.16 2.64 5.71
C LEU A 67 -7.58 1.46 4.93
N ALA A 68 -8.40 0.48 4.56
CA ALA A 68 -7.97 -0.68 3.78
C ALA A 68 -7.43 -0.28 2.40
N LEU A 69 -8.08 0.67 1.74
CA LEU A 69 -7.66 1.21 0.45
C LEU A 69 -6.32 1.97 0.56
N LEU A 70 -6.15 2.79 1.60
CA LEU A 70 -4.89 3.47 1.88
C LEU A 70 -3.75 2.48 2.15
N VAL A 71 -3.97 1.48 3.01
CA VAL A 71 -2.95 0.45 3.32
C VAL A 71 -2.57 -0.33 2.06
N ALA A 72 -3.55 -0.68 1.22
CA ALA A 72 -3.29 -1.35 -0.05
C ALA A 72 -2.43 -0.48 -0.98
N SER A 73 -2.68 0.83 -1.02
CA SER A 73 -1.94 1.79 -1.84
C SER A 73 -0.51 2.00 -1.33
N GLU A 74 -0.32 2.20 -0.02
CA GLU A 74 1.02 2.35 0.58
C GLU A 74 1.86 1.08 0.44
N ASN A 75 1.23 -0.12 0.38
CA ASN A 75 1.91 -1.39 0.15
C ASN A 75 2.04 -1.78 -1.33
N GLY A 76 1.46 -1.03 -2.27
CA GLY A 76 1.50 -1.35 -3.71
C GLY A 76 0.81 -2.67 -4.06
N CYS A 77 -0.30 -3.02 -3.40
CA CYS A 77 -1.04 -4.25 -3.65
C CYS A 77 -2.16 -4.03 -4.66
N ASP A 78 -1.89 -4.21 -5.96
CA ASP A 78 -2.86 -3.98 -7.04
C ASP A 78 -4.14 -4.79 -6.87
N TYR A 79 -4.03 -6.05 -6.46
CA TYR A 79 -5.19 -6.90 -6.14
C TYR A 79 -6.07 -6.27 -5.06
N CYS A 80 -5.45 -5.77 -3.99
CA CYS A 80 -6.17 -5.18 -2.87
C CYS A 80 -6.75 -3.81 -3.25
N ILE A 81 -6.01 -3.01 -4.01
CA ILE A 81 -6.50 -1.72 -4.54
C ILE A 81 -7.75 -1.96 -5.38
N ALA A 82 -7.73 -2.91 -6.32
CA ALA A 82 -8.88 -3.25 -7.15
C ALA A 82 -10.10 -3.70 -6.32
N ALA A 83 -9.88 -4.61 -5.37
CA ALA A 83 -10.94 -5.12 -4.49
C ALA A 83 -11.58 -4.00 -3.65
N HIS A 84 -10.75 -3.15 -3.03
CA HIS A 84 -11.24 -2.07 -2.16
C HIS A 84 -11.82 -0.89 -2.96
N SER A 85 -11.28 -0.54 -4.12
CA SER A 85 -11.89 0.47 -5.01
C SER A 85 -13.28 0.05 -5.47
N MET A 86 -13.44 -1.20 -5.90
CA MET A 86 -14.76 -1.74 -6.26
C MET A 86 -15.75 -1.68 -5.07
N ARG A 87 -15.31 -2.05 -3.85
CA ARG A 87 -16.17 -1.98 -2.67
C ARG A 87 -16.52 -0.56 -2.28
N ALA A 88 -15.54 0.36 -2.31
CA ALA A 88 -15.76 1.78 -2.05
C ALA A 88 -16.79 2.36 -3.04
N GLY A 89 -16.67 2.08 -4.33
CA GLY A 89 -17.67 2.47 -5.33
C GLY A 89 -19.09 1.96 -5.01
N ARG A 90 -19.22 0.69 -4.58
CA ARG A 90 -20.52 0.14 -4.11
C ARG A 90 -21.06 0.80 -2.84
N MET A 91 -20.17 1.41 -2.03
CA MET A 91 -20.54 2.20 -0.85
C MET A 91 -20.83 3.66 -1.17
N GLY A 92 -20.82 4.03 -2.46
CA GLY A 92 -21.13 5.38 -2.95
C GLY A 92 -19.96 6.36 -2.87
N PHE A 93 -18.70 5.88 -2.85
CA PHE A 93 -17.55 6.75 -3.05
C PHE A 93 -17.45 7.10 -4.54
N THR A 94 -17.12 8.36 -4.84
CA THR A 94 -16.75 8.79 -6.19
C THR A 94 -15.30 8.38 -6.49
N GLU A 95 -14.90 8.42 -7.75
CA GLU A 95 -13.51 8.13 -8.15
C GLU A 95 -12.53 9.13 -7.53
N GLU A 96 -12.92 10.40 -7.41
CA GLU A 96 -12.13 11.43 -6.74
C GLU A 96 -11.95 11.12 -5.25
N ALA A 97 -13.01 10.68 -4.56
CA ALA A 97 -12.94 10.29 -3.16
C ALA A 97 -12.07 9.04 -2.95
N ILE A 98 -12.09 8.09 -3.90
CA ILE A 98 -11.21 6.91 -3.91
C ILE A 98 -9.75 7.36 -4.10
N ALA A 99 -9.49 8.24 -5.06
CA ALA A 99 -8.16 8.79 -5.30
C ALA A 99 -7.63 9.59 -4.11
N ALA A 100 -8.46 10.45 -3.50
CA ALA A 100 -8.11 11.20 -2.29
C ALA A 100 -7.77 10.24 -1.12
N THR A 101 -8.58 9.20 -0.91
CA THR A 101 -8.33 8.17 0.12
C THR A 101 -6.99 7.48 -0.08
N ARG A 102 -6.63 7.14 -1.31
CA ARG A 102 -5.33 6.54 -1.65
C ARG A 102 -4.16 7.49 -1.37
N ALA A 103 -4.41 8.79 -1.41
CA ALA A 103 -3.46 9.84 -1.01
C ALA A 103 -3.52 10.19 0.50
N ALA A 104 -4.27 9.42 1.31
CA ALA A 104 -4.54 9.63 2.73
C ALA A 104 -5.33 10.91 3.03
N HIS A 105 -6.31 11.23 2.20
CA HIS A 105 -7.22 12.37 2.39
C HIS A 105 -8.69 11.94 2.34
N ALA A 106 -9.53 12.64 3.10
CA ALA A 106 -10.98 12.50 3.05
C ALA A 106 -11.64 13.86 3.31
N ASP A 107 -12.85 14.06 2.73
CA ASP A 107 -13.64 15.28 2.96
C ASP A 107 -14.16 15.38 4.39
N ASP A 108 -14.48 14.25 5.01
CA ASP A 108 -14.87 14.18 6.41
C ASP A 108 -13.64 14.38 7.31
N PRO A 109 -13.62 15.41 8.19
CA PRO A 109 -12.45 15.74 9.00
C PRO A 109 -12.01 14.62 9.95
N HIS A 110 -12.96 13.81 10.46
CA HIS A 110 -12.66 12.70 11.33
C HIS A 110 -12.01 11.55 10.55
N ALA A 111 -12.59 11.18 9.39
CA ALA A 111 -12.01 10.18 8.51
C ALA A 111 -10.62 10.60 8.02
N ASP A 112 -10.44 11.89 7.65
CA ASP A 112 -9.12 12.42 7.25
C ASP A 112 -8.09 12.27 8.36
N ALA A 113 -8.44 12.59 9.62
CA ALA A 113 -7.56 12.40 10.77
C ALA A 113 -7.15 10.92 10.95
N VAL A 114 -8.09 9.99 10.83
CA VAL A 114 -7.82 8.54 10.87
C VAL A 114 -6.86 8.13 9.76
N LEU A 115 -7.04 8.62 8.54
CA LEU A 115 -6.16 8.32 7.41
C LEU A 115 -4.75 8.89 7.60
N GLN A 116 -4.61 10.11 8.14
CA GLN A 116 -3.31 10.69 8.44
C GLN A 116 -2.54 9.86 9.47
N VAL A 117 -3.19 9.45 10.56
CA VAL A 117 -2.58 8.54 11.56
C VAL A 117 -2.21 7.22 10.91
N THR A 118 -3.10 6.62 10.11
CA THR A 118 -2.85 5.35 9.42
C THR A 118 -1.59 5.43 8.57
N ARG A 119 -1.45 6.50 7.77
CA ARG A 119 -0.27 6.72 6.92
C ARG A 119 0.99 6.87 7.75
N GLU A 120 0.92 7.64 8.85
CA GLU A 120 2.09 7.84 9.70
C GLU A 120 2.51 6.54 10.39
N VAL A 121 1.57 5.76 10.92
CA VAL A 121 1.86 4.43 11.50
C VAL A 121 2.56 3.52 10.49
N LEU A 122 2.10 3.48 9.24
CA LEU A 122 2.70 2.67 8.18
C LEU A 122 4.14 3.11 7.88
N ARG A 123 4.36 4.42 7.68
CA ARG A 123 5.66 4.98 7.27
C ARG A 123 6.69 4.92 8.39
N SER A 124 6.28 5.20 9.63
CA SER A 124 7.15 5.17 10.81
C SER A 124 7.29 3.77 11.42
N ARG A 125 6.53 2.76 10.89
CA ARG A 125 6.43 1.42 11.49
C ARG A 125 5.99 1.47 12.96
N GLY A 126 4.98 2.30 13.24
CA GLY A 126 4.39 2.50 14.56
C GLY A 126 5.14 3.51 15.45
N ARG A 127 6.24 4.09 15.01
CA ARG A 127 6.98 5.11 15.78
C ARG A 127 6.42 6.51 15.51
N VAL A 128 5.16 6.69 15.81
CA VAL A 128 4.42 7.93 15.54
C VAL A 128 4.83 9.02 16.52
N ASP A 129 5.02 10.25 16.03
CA ASP A 129 5.27 11.43 16.88
C ASP A 129 4.01 11.76 17.68
N ASP A 130 4.19 12.15 18.96
CA ASP A 130 3.07 12.47 19.86
C ASP A 130 2.16 13.54 19.29
N ARG A 131 2.70 14.52 18.55
CA ARG A 131 1.92 15.58 17.89
C ARG A 131 0.91 15.06 16.88
N VAL A 132 1.18 13.93 16.20
CA VAL A 132 0.24 13.31 15.28
C VAL A 132 -0.93 12.70 16.04
N ILE A 133 -0.64 12.04 17.15
CA ILE A 133 -1.65 11.44 18.03
C ILE A 133 -2.53 12.52 18.67
N ASP A 134 -1.91 13.58 19.19
CA ASP A 134 -2.63 14.70 19.81
C ASP A 134 -3.52 15.42 18.80
N SER A 135 -2.99 15.71 17.59
CA SER A 135 -3.78 16.30 16.52
C SER A 135 -4.98 15.41 16.09
N ALA A 136 -4.81 14.08 16.09
CA ALA A 136 -5.91 13.18 15.80
C ALA A 136 -6.99 13.23 16.89
N ARG A 137 -6.59 13.28 18.17
CA ARG A 137 -7.50 13.43 19.32
C ARG A 137 -8.27 14.75 19.28
N GLU A 138 -7.60 15.85 18.96
CA GLU A 138 -8.22 17.17 18.77
C GLU A 138 -9.30 17.16 17.66
N ARG A 139 -9.12 16.30 16.64
CA ARG A 139 -10.08 16.07 15.54
C ARG A 139 -11.08 14.97 15.85
N GLY A 140 -11.16 14.51 17.12
CA GLY A 140 -12.18 13.62 17.63
C GLY A 140 -11.87 12.12 17.49
N VAL A 141 -10.64 11.73 17.11
CA VAL A 141 -10.25 10.31 17.07
C VAL A 141 -10.04 9.81 18.49
N SER A 142 -10.81 8.82 18.91
CA SER A 142 -10.72 8.23 20.25
C SER A 142 -9.55 7.24 20.38
N ASP A 143 -9.12 6.96 21.61
CA ASP A 143 -8.08 5.97 21.88
C ASP A 143 -8.50 4.56 21.42
N ALA A 144 -9.79 4.25 21.45
CA ALA A 144 -10.32 3.00 20.90
C ALA A 144 -10.09 2.92 19.37
N GLU A 145 -10.39 4.00 18.66
CA GLU A 145 -10.17 4.07 17.20
C GLU A 145 -8.68 4.05 16.85
N LEU A 146 -7.82 4.74 17.62
CA LEU A 146 -6.36 4.64 17.45
C LEU A 146 -5.87 3.20 17.61
N SER A 147 -6.40 2.46 18.57
CA SER A 147 -6.08 1.03 18.74
C SER A 147 -6.57 0.19 17.57
N GLU A 148 -7.79 0.47 17.07
CA GLU A 148 -8.36 -0.21 15.91
C GLU A 148 -7.61 0.10 14.60
N VAL A 149 -7.08 1.31 14.44
CA VAL A 149 -6.21 1.67 13.31
C VAL A 149 -5.05 0.68 13.20
N VAL A 150 -4.35 0.41 14.31
CA VAL A 150 -3.24 -0.56 14.32
C VAL A 150 -3.73 -1.96 13.96
N GLY A 151 -4.87 -2.39 14.50
CA GLY A 151 -5.49 -3.68 14.17
C GLY A 151 -5.84 -3.79 12.69
N HIS A 152 -6.47 -2.76 12.12
CA HIS A 152 -6.81 -2.75 10.69
C HIS A 152 -5.59 -2.68 9.79
N ILE A 153 -4.53 -1.95 10.17
CA ILE A 153 -3.25 -1.98 9.46
C ILE A 153 -2.71 -3.40 9.42
N ALA A 154 -2.63 -4.08 10.57
CA ALA A 154 -2.12 -5.45 10.65
C ALA A 154 -2.92 -6.42 9.77
N LEU A 155 -4.26 -6.34 9.81
CA LEU A 155 -5.15 -7.15 8.97
C LEU A 155 -4.89 -6.94 7.48
N ASN A 156 -4.79 -5.68 7.06
CA ASN A 156 -4.60 -5.35 5.63
C ASN A 156 -3.16 -5.63 5.16
N VAL A 157 -2.14 -5.38 5.99
CA VAL A 157 -0.76 -5.77 5.69
C VAL A 157 -0.65 -7.28 5.49
N LEU A 158 -1.31 -8.07 6.33
CA LEU A 158 -1.35 -9.53 6.17
C LEU A 158 -1.88 -9.93 4.80
N SER A 159 -3.05 -9.41 4.38
CA SER A 159 -3.64 -9.73 3.08
C SER A 159 -2.81 -9.18 1.90
N ASN A 160 -2.25 -7.97 2.03
CA ASN A 160 -1.43 -7.38 0.97
C ASN A 160 -0.15 -8.19 0.76
N TYR A 161 0.58 -8.51 1.82
CA TYR A 161 1.81 -9.29 1.72
C TYR A 161 1.53 -10.73 1.29
N PHE A 162 0.41 -11.31 1.73
CA PHE A 162 -0.02 -12.60 1.24
C PHE A 162 -0.23 -12.58 -0.29
N ASN A 163 -0.90 -11.54 -0.82
CA ASN A 163 -1.09 -11.37 -2.26
C ASN A 163 0.24 -11.17 -3.00
N HIS A 164 1.20 -10.44 -2.43
CA HIS A 164 2.54 -10.31 -3.02
C HIS A 164 3.29 -11.66 -3.12
N VAL A 165 3.12 -12.53 -2.12
CA VAL A 165 3.73 -13.88 -2.11
C VAL A 165 2.98 -14.82 -3.04
N ALA A 166 1.65 -14.89 -2.92
CA ALA A 166 0.81 -15.84 -3.64
C ALA A 166 0.59 -15.47 -5.12
N GLN A 167 0.60 -14.18 -5.44
CA GLN A 167 0.31 -13.62 -6.77
C GLN A 167 -0.95 -14.24 -7.41
N PRO A 168 -2.10 -14.23 -6.70
CA PRO A 168 -3.33 -14.73 -7.30
C PRO A 168 -3.71 -13.86 -8.50
N GLU A 169 -4.33 -14.48 -9.51
CA GLU A 169 -4.89 -13.74 -10.63
C GLU A 169 -5.97 -12.77 -10.12
N LEU A 170 -6.01 -11.58 -10.72
CA LEU A 170 -6.99 -10.55 -10.36
C LEU A 170 -8.38 -11.03 -10.78
N ASP A 171 -9.30 -11.10 -9.84
CA ASP A 171 -10.69 -11.50 -10.03
C ASP A 171 -11.69 -10.39 -9.69
N PHE A 172 -11.20 -9.15 -9.74
CA PHE A 172 -11.95 -7.90 -9.64
C PHE A 172 -11.68 -7.03 -10.87
N PRO A 173 -12.57 -6.08 -11.23
CA PRO A 173 -12.24 -5.06 -12.20
C PRO A 173 -10.96 -4.33 -11.78
N PRO A 174 -10.00 -4.10 -12.67
CA PRO A 174 -8.82 -3.33 -12.33
C PRO A 174 -9.25 -1.94 -11.82
N ALA A 175 -8.56 -1.44 -10.81
CA ALA A 175 -8.77 -0.08 -10.36
C ALA A 175 -8.22 0.89 -11.40
N GLU A 176 -8.92 2.01 -11.61
CA GLU A 176 -8.39 3.08 -12.43
C GLU A 176 -7.03 3.53 -11.86
N PRO A 177 -6.04 3.75 -12.74
CA PRO A 177 -4.78 4.34 -12.31
C PRO A 177 -5.11 5.72 -11.73
N THR A 178 -4.84 5.95 -10.45
CA THR A 178 -4.81 7.33 -9.97
C THR A 178 -3.61 8.00 -10.62
N GLU A 179 -3.78 9.24 -11.10
CA GLU A 179 -2.69 10.06 -11.66
C GLU A 179 -1.48 10.21 -10.71
N GLY A 180 -1.56 9.71 -9.48
CA GLY A 180 -0.48 9.61 -8.51
C GLY A 180 0.13 8.23 -8.34
N ASN A 181 -0.37 7.18 -9.03
CA ASN A 181 0.15 5.80 -8.91
C ASN A 181 0.53 5.16 -10.26
N THR A 182 0.36 5.85 -11.38
CA THR A 182 1.35 5.70 -12.45
C THR A 182 2.64 6.18 -11.83
N MET A 183 3.75 5.48 -11.97
CA MET A 183 5.11 5.94 -11.65
C MET A 183 5.35 7.40 -12.11
N ASN A 184 4.58 8.33 -11.58
CA ASN A 184 4.88 9.74 -11.51
C ASN A 184 5.70 9.89 -10.22
N ALA A 185 6.82 9.18 -10.23
CA ALA A 185 7.96 9.58 -9.48
C ALA A 185 8.01 11.09 -9.63
N LYS A 186 7.73 11.86 -8.56
CA LYS A 186 7.85 13.33 -8.63
C LYS A 186 9.31 13.61 -8.91
N TRP A 187 9.61 13.66 -10.21
CA TRP A 187 10.95 13.97 -10.67
C TRP A 187 11.32 15.38 -10.21
N ARG A 188 12.41 15.49 -9.51
CA ARG A 188 12.98 16.76 -9.04
C ARG A 188 14.32 16.96 -9.66
N LYS A 189 14.60 18.19 -10.08
CA LYS A 189 15.92 18.55 -10.55
C LYS A 189 16.90 18.54 -9.39
N ALA A 190 17.84 17.61 -9.41
CA ALA A 190 18.96 17.54 -8.50
C ALA A 190 20.17 18.20 -9.13
N THR A 191 20.82 19.06 -8.38
CA THR A 191 22.08 19.70 -8.83
C THR A 191 23.24 18.74 -8.78
N LYS A 192 23.17 17.74 -7.88
CA LYS A 192 24.20 16.69 -7.76
C LYS A 192 23.63 15.44 -7.09
N VAL A 193 24.05 14.29 -7.59
CA VAL A 193 23.93 12.98 -6.94
C VAL A 193 25.33 12.39 -6.79
N ALA A 194 25.69 11.93 -5.60
CA ALA A 194 26.96 11.24 -5.35
C ALA A 194 26.68 9.91 -4.62
N LEU A 195 27.43 8.88 -4.98
CA LEU A 195 27.35 7.55 -4.38
C LEU A 195 28.49 7.30 -3.41
N VAL A 196 28.29 6.38 -2.48
CA VAL A 196 29.33 5.86 -1.59
C VAL A 196 30.33 4.99 -2.36
N ASP A 197 31.47 4.71 -1.75
CA ASP A 197 32.50 3.85 -2.34
C ASP A 197 31.93 2.47 -2.72
N GLY A 198 32.37 1.97 -3.89
CA GLY A 198 31.93 0.67 -4.40
C GLY A 198 30.70 0.74 -5.33
N TYR A 199 30.06 1.88 -5.46
CA TYR A 199 28.93 2.09 -6.38
C TYR A 199 29.26 3.10 -7.48
N SER A 200 28.69 2.92 -8.64
CA SER A 200 28.83 3.85 -9.78
C SER A 200 27.52 4.04 -10.54
N LEU A 201 27.40 5.20 -11.17
CA LEU A 201 26.40 5.52 -12.17
C LEU A 201 27.09 5.56 -13.54
N LEU A 202 26.34 5.47 -14.59
CA LEU A 202 26.83 5.75 -15.95
C LEU A 202 26.60 7.23 -16.27
N ASP A 203 27.58 7.91 -16.78
CA ASP A 203 27.46 9.27 -17.33
C ASP A 203 26.81 9.26 -18.72
N ARG A 204 26.74 10.42 -19.37
CA ARG A 204 26.15 10.56 -20.73
C ARG A 204 26.90 9.78 -21.81
N ASP A 205 28.17 9.47 -21.55
CA ASP A 205 29.03 8.72 -22.48
C ASP A 205 29.06 7.21 -22.13
N GLY A 206 28.24 6.77 -21.14
CA GLY A 206 28.21 5.39 -20.67
C GLY A 206 29.42 4.98 -19.80
N ARG A 207 30.16 5.95 -19.28
CA ARG A 207 31.32 5.69 -18.39
C ARG A 207 30.89 5.65 -16.93
N PRO A 208 31.46 4.73 -16.13
CA PRO A 208 31.15 4.67 -14.71
C PRO A 208 31.73 5.89 -13.96
N VAL A 209 30.84 6.59 -13.27
CA VAL A 209 31.16 7.77 -12.43
C VAL A 209 30.54 7.60 -11.05
N ARG A 210 31.15 8.22 -10.03
CA ARG A 210 30.62 8.19 -8.65
C ARG A 210 29.73 9.37 -8.31
N ALA A 211 29.75 10.39 -9.11
CA ALA A 211 28.87 11.54 -8.96
C ALA A 211 28.44 12.05 -10.35
N ILE A 212 27.23 12.57 -10.40
CA ILE A 212 26.64 13.14 -11.60
C ILE A 212 25.90 14.43 -11.22
N ASP A 213 26.00 15.43 -12.06
CA ASP A 213 25.41 16.73 -11.87
C ASP A 213 24.23 16.93 -12.85
N ASP A 214 23.31 17.86 -12.50
CA ASP A 214 22.17 18.29 -13.32
C ASP A 214 21.31 17.12 -13.86
N VAL A 215 20.78 16.32 -12.95
CA VAL A 215 19.91 15.17 -13.25
C VAL A 215 18.52 15.35 -12.67
N GLU A 216 17.57 14.60 -13.20
CA GLU A 216 16.27 14.45 -12.56
C GLU A 216 16.30 13.21 -11.67
N VAL A 217 15.78 13.34 -10.46
CA VAL A 217 15.72 12.23 -9.50
C VAL A 217 14.32 12.06 -8.93
N SER A 218 14.03 10.82 -8.60
CA SER A 218 12.86 10.44 -7.82
C SER A 218 13.23 9.41 -6.77
N ILE A 219 12.58 9.46 -5.62
CA ILE A 219 12.80 8.50 -4.53
C ILE A 219 11.54 7.65 -4.39
N GLU A 220 11.67 6.35 -4.55
CA GLU A 220 10.57 5.41 -4.44
C GLU A 220 11.04 4.09 -3.82
N GLY A 221 10.28 3.55 -2.86
CA GLY A 221 10.53 2.23 -2.28
C GLY A 221 11.91 2.02 -1.65
N GLY A 222 12.60 3.11 -1.24
CA GLY A 222 13.98 3.04 -0.73
C GLY A 222 15.04 3.01 -1.82
N PHE A 223 14.66 3.34 -3.05
CA PHE A 223 15.56 3.49 -4.20
C PHE A 223 15.56 4.92 -4.72
N LEU A 224 16.71 5.37 -5.20
CA LEU A 224 16.86 6.61 -5.95
C LEU A 224 16.87 6.27 -7.43
N HIS A 225 15.89 6.78 -8.15
CA HIS A 225 15.78 6.73 -9.59
C HIS A 225 16.44 7.99 -10.15
N ILE A 226 17.30 7.85 -11.12
CA ILE A 226 18.12 8.94 -11.69
C ILE A 226 17.94 8.94 -13.19
N LYS A 227 17.47 10.05 -13.73
CA LYS A 227 17.32 10.27 -15.16
C LYS A 227 18.27 11.36 -15.61
N ILE A 228 19.12 11.04 -16.57
CA ILE A 228 20.03 11.99 -17.21
C ILE A 228 19.25 12.70 -18.32
N ALA A 229 19.46 13.99 -18.48
CA ALA A 229 18.83 14.75 -19.57
C ALA A 229 19.12 14.09 -20.93
N GLU A 230 18.09 14.01 -21.76
CA GLU A 230 18.13 13.41 -23.12
C GLU A 230 18.29 11.88 -23.14
N SER A 231 18.39 11.19 -21.97
CA SER A 231 18.40 9.74 -21.90
C SER A 231 16.97 9.19 -21.75
N THR A 232 16.69 8.09 -22.44
CA THR A 232 15.46 7.29 -22.24
C THR A 232 15.60 6.29 -21.11
N GLU A 233 16.80 6.10 -20.57
CA GLU A 233 17.10 5.15 -19.51
C GLU A 233 17.05 5.82 -18.13
N VAL A 234 16.56 5.07 -17.14
CA VAL A 234 16.56 5.44 -15.73
C VAL A 234 17.51 4.53 -14.99
N GLN A 235 18.49 5.11 -14.32
CA GLN A 235 19.39 4.37 -13.44
C GLN A 235 18.78 4.31 -12.04
N VAL A 236 18.85 3.16 -11.40
CA VAL A 236 18.25 2.92 -10.08
C VAL A 236 19.32 2.47 -9.11
N VAL A 237 19.43 3.17 -7.99
CA VAL A 237 20.36 2.82 -6.90
C VAL A 237 19.60 2.71 -5.58
N SER A 238 20.01 1.79 -4.71
CA SER A 238 19.44 1.66 -3.38
C SER A 238 19.81 2.86 -2.49
N ALA A 239 18.93 3.26 -1.57
CA ALA A 239 19.20 4.39 -0.68
C ALA A 239 20.54 4.28 0.09
N PRO A 240 20.97 3.11 0.59
CA PRO A 240 22.31 2.95 1.20
C PRO A 240 23.49 3.24 0.28
N ALA A 241 23.31 3.17 -1.04
CA ALA A 241 24.37 3.50 -2.02
C ALA A 241 24.52 5.01 -2.24
N VAL A 242 23.58 5.82 -1.77
CA VAL A 242 23.56 7.27 -2.00
C VAL A 242 24.28 7.98 -0.87
N ALA A 243 25.34 8.70 -1.20
CA ALA A 243 26.09 9.54 -0.24
C ALA A 243 25.50 10.94 -0.11
N LEU A 244 25.01 11.51 -1.22
CA LEU A 244 24.52 12.89 -1.26
C LEU A 244 23.55 13.08 -2.43
N VAL A 245 22.45 13.80 -2.18
CA VAL A 245 21.60 14.39 -3.21
C VAL A 245 21.37 15.86 -2.85
N THR A 246 21.65 16.77 -3.77
CA THR A 246 21.41 18.21 -3.56
C THR A 246 20.39 18.74 -4.54
N TYR A 247 19.51 19.59 -4.08
CA TYR A 247 18.45 20.24 -4.84
C TYR A 247 18.60 21.76 -4.78
N ARG A 248 18.11 22.46 -5.80
CA ARG A 248 17.81 23.88 -5.67
C ARG A 248 16.44 24.02 -5.02
N PRO A 249 16.27 24.86 -3.99
CA PRO A 249 14.94 25.18 -3.48
C PRO A 249 14.08 25.70 -4.64
N GLU A 250 12.85 25.22 -4.74
CA GLU A 250 11.87 25.87 -5.60
C GLU A 250 11.55 27.25 -4.99
N ALA A 251 11.61 28.28 -5.82
CA ALA A 251 11.37 29.67 -5.42
C ALA A 251 9.88 29.94 -5.13
#